data_db263c64dd4279bc87cc0483ab54de89
#
_entry.id   db263c64dd4279bc87cc0483ab54de89
#
_cell.length_a   1.000
_cell.length_b   1.000
_cell.length_c   1.000
_cell.angle_alpha   90.00
_cell.angle_beta   90.00
_cell.angle_gamma   90.00
#
_symmetry.space_group_name_H-M   'P 1'
#
loop_
_entity.id
_entity.type
_entity.pdbx_description
1 polymer ?
#
loop_
_entity_poly.entity_id
_entity_poly.type
_entity_poly.pdbx_seq_one_letter_code
_entity_poly.pdbx_strand_id
1 'polypeptide(L)'
;MKIIRNAVFGLFLMLGQFAYAQTYQGGLIDKTIALVGNEIITISQLESEVQMMMAQGMISGRSNIRCEILENMLTQKLFLTQARLDSLTVNLDQVESELSSRIDNAVASLGGEKAVEDYFKKPLHKLKNDWREILSDQSLTQQMQQKVMQSAGSMTPSDVERFYKKVDK
;
A
#
# COMPACT_ATOMS: atom_id res chain seq x y z
N MET A 1 46.76 37.44 -33.50
CA MET A 1 45.35 37.57 -33.04
C MET A 1 44.39 36.54 -33.68
N LYS A 2 44.54 36.17 -34.95
CA LYS A 2 43.63 35.17 -35.60
C LYS A 2 43.78 33.74 -35.03
N ILE A 3 45.00 33.30 -34.68
CA ILE A 3 45.27 31.94 -34.16
C ILE A 3 44.60 31.75 -32.77
N ILE A 4 44.69 32.73 -31.90
CA ILE A 4 44.09 32.65 -30.55
C ILE A 4 42.55 32.60 -30.62
N ARG A 5 41.95 33.36 -31.57
CA ARG A 5 40.52 33.34 -31.83
C ARG A 5 40.00 32.02 -32.31
N ASN A 6 40.76 31.35 -33.21
CA ASN A 6 40.40 30.03 -33.72
C ASN A 6 40.61 28.93 -32.67
N ALA A 7 41.63 29.07 -31.82
CA ALA A 7 41.84 28.13 -30.69
C ALA A 7 40.72 28.20 -29.64
N VAL A 8 40.26 29.41 -29.32
CA VAL A 8 39.13 29.63 -28.38
C VAL A 8 37.83 29.09 -28.96
N PHE A 9 37.61 29.25 -30.26
CA PHE A 9 36.39 28.72 -30.93
C PHE A 9 36.42 27.21 -31.02
N GLY A 10 37.57 26.60 -31.21
CA GLY A 10 37.75 25.12 -31.16
C GLY A 10 37.53 24.54 -29.77
N LEU A 11 37.97 25.23 -28.72
CA LEU A 11 37.77 24.82 -27.33
C LEU A 11 36.28 24.90 -26.94
N PHE A 12 35.52 25.91 -27.45
CA PHE A 12 34.10 26.04 -27.19
C PHE A 12 33.25 24.97 -27.88
N LEU A 13 33.69 24.49 -29.06
CA LEU A 13 33.05 23.36 -29.78
C LEU A 13 33.30 22.02 -29.10
N MET A 14 34.42 21.85 -28.40
CA MET A 14 34.72 20.61 -27.66
C MET A 14 33.94 20.50 -26.33
N LEU A 15 33.57 21.63 -25.70
CA LEU A 15 32.78 21.65 -24.45
C LEU A 15 31.31 21.35 -24.68
N GLY A 16 30.81 21.43 -25.91
CA GLY A 16 29.39 21.14 -26.24
C GLY A 16 29.02 19.67 -26.31
N GLN A 17 29.97 18.75 -26.24
CA GLN A 17 29.72 17.30 -26.40
C GLN A 17 29.35 16.57 -25.11
N PHE A 18 29.41 17.24 -23.97
CA PHE A 18 29.02 16.64 -22.67
C PHE A 18 27.57 16.88 -22.26
N ALA A 19 26.71 17.32 -23.16
CA ALA A 19 25.29 17.16 -22.97
C ALA A 19 24.94 15.65 -23.12
N TYR A 20 25.33 14.84 -22.14
CA TYR A 20 24.72 13.54 -21.96
C TYR A 20 23.24 13.80 -21.73
N ALA A 21 22.43 13.56 -22.74
CA ALA A 21 21.03 13.36 -22.57
C ALA A 21 20.91 12.30 -21.46
N GLN A 22 20.50 12.72 -20.27
CA GLN A 22 20.06 11.79 -19.25
C GLN A 22 18.92 11.04 -19.90
N THR A 23 19.20 9.88 -20.43
CA THR A 23 18.18 8.92 -20.82
C THR A 23 17.42 8.69 -19.53
N TYR A 24 16.28 9.37 -19.40
CA TYR A 24 15.28 9.03 -18.43
C TYR A 24 14.93 7.58 -18.72
N GLN A 25 15.59 6.67 -18.00
CA GLN A 25 15.12 5.30 -17.93
C GLN A 25 13.77 5.42 -17.26
N GLY A 26 12.74 5.63 -18.06
CA GLY A 26 11.35 5.51 -17.68
C GLY A 26 11.10 4.06 -17.29
N GLY A 27 11.75 3.63 -16.20
CA GLY A 27 11.39 2.42 -15.52
C GLY A 27 9.94 2.59 -15.11
N LEU A 28 9.12 1.61 -15.38
CA LEU A 28 7.77 1.52 -14.85
C LEU A 28 7.90 1.81 -13.35
N ILE A 29 7.40 2.97 -12.89
CA ILE A 29 7.54 3.40 -11.49
C ILE A 29 6.88 2.35 -10.59
N ASP A 30 5.78 1.77 -11.06
CA ASP A 30 5.11 0.61 -10.46
C ASP A 30 4.16 -0.02 -11.50
N LYS A 31 3.79 -1.29 -11.34
CA LYS A 31 2.85 -1.97 -12.24
C LYS A 31 1.58 -2.33 -11.51
N THR A 32 0.46 -1.84 -12.00
CA THR A 32 -0.87 -2.28 -11.54
C THR A 32 -1.08 -3.74 -11.93
N ILE A 33 -1.39 -4.59 -10.96
CA ILE A 33 -1.67 -6.02 -11.15
C ILE A 33 -3.13 -6.36 -10.98
N ALA A 34 -3.90 -5.52 -10.28
CA ALA A 34 -5.33 -5.68 -10.14
C ALA A 34 -6.04 -4.33 -9.99
N LEU A 35 -7.30 -4.28 -10.38
CA LEU A 35 -8.23 -3.17 -10.21
C LEU A 35 -9.54 -3.70 -9.65
N VAL A 36 -10.00 -3.12 -8.53
CA VAL A 36 -11.25 -3.48 -7.87
C VAL A 36 -12.07 -2.21 -7.65
N GLY A 37 -13.08 -1.97 -8.48
CA GLY A 37 -13.75 -0.67 -8.51
C GLY A 37 -12.77 0.45 -8.87
N ASN A 38 -12.56 1.40 -7.96
CA ASN A 38 -11.58 2.48 -8.09
C ASN A 38 -10.26 2.20 -7.35
N GLU A 39 -10.13 1.03 -6.73
CA GLU A 39 -8.96 0.64 -5.96
C GLU A 39 -7.99 -0.15 -6.82
N ILE A 40 -6.73 0.27 -6.81
CA ILE A 40 -5.65 -0.44 -7.52
C ILE A 40 -4.80 -1.25 -6.53
N ILE A 41 -4.24 -2.36 -7.04
CA ILE A 41 -3.19 -3.11 -6.37
C ILE A 41 -1.99 -3.10 -7.30
N THR A 42 -0.83 -2.73 -6.76
CA THR A 42 0.42 -2.67 -7.52
C THR A 42 1.37 -3.81 -7.12
N ILE A 43 2.35 -4.08 -7.97
CA ILE A 43 3.38 -5.09 -7.67
C ILE A 43 4.16 -4.69 -6.41
N SER A 44 4.52 -3.42 -6.25
CA SER A 44 5.28 -2.96 -5.09
C SER A 44 4.51 -3.16 -3.78
N GLN A 45 3.18 -2.95 -3.79
CA GLN A 45 2.33 -3.22 -2.63
C GLN A 45 2.32 -4.71 -2.29
N LEU A 46 2.15 -5.59 -3.29
CA LEU A 46 2.17 -7.03 -3.08
C LEU A 46 3.52 -7.51 -2.51
N GLU A 47 4.63 -7.08 -3.11
CA GLU A 47 5.96 -7.49 -2.65
C GLU A 47 6.28 -6.93 -1.24
N SER A 48 5.82 -5.72 -0.92
CA SER A 48 5.96 -5.16 0.43
C SER A 48 5.22 -5.98 1.48
N GLU A 49 4.00 -6.45 1.16
CA GLU A 49 3.21 -7.31 2.04
C GLU A 49 3.87 -8.69 2.23
N VAL A 50 4.39 -9.27 1.14
CA VAL A 50 5.18 -10.51 1.20
C VAL A 50 6.39 -10.37 2.11
N GLN A 51 7.15 -9.27 1.96
CA GLN A 51 8.33 -9.01 2.79
C GLN A 51 7.96 -8.84 4.27
N MET A 52 6.87 -8.12 4.55
CA MET A 52 6.38 -7.91 5.91
C MET A 52 6.02 -9.25 6.57
N MET A 53 5.28 -10.11 5.89
CA MET A 53 4.90 -11.42 6.41
C MET A 53 6.11 -12.35 6.60
N MET A 54 7.09 -12.27 5.70
CA MET A 54 8.37 -13.00 5.86
C MET A 54 9.14 -12.53 7.10
N ALA A 55 9.23 -11.22 7.31
CA ALA A 55 9.91 -10.64 8.47
C ALA A 55 9.25 -11.01 9.80
N GLN A 56 7.93 -11.22 9.81
CA GLN A 56 7.17 -11.66 10.97
C GLN A 56 7.24 -13.19 11.20
N GLY A 57 7.95 -13.92 10.35
CA GLY A 57 8.05 -15.39 10.44
C GLY A 57 6.75 -16.14 10.15
N MET A 58 5.74 -15.47 9.62
CA MET A 58 4.44 -16.07 9.30
C MET A 58 4.50 -16.97 8.07
N ILE A 59 5.58 -16.87 7.29
CA ILE A 59 5.75 -17.59 6.04
C ILE A 59 7.11 -18.26 6.00
N SER A 60 7.13 -19.55 5.83
CA SER A 60 8.32 -20.33 5.47
C SER A 60 8.07 -21.07 4.15
N GLY A 61 8.66 -20.55 3.06
CA GLY A 61 8.94 -21.32 1.86
C GLY A 61 7.78 -21.85 1.03
N ARG A 62 6.54 -21.36 1.17
CA ARG A 62 5.40 -21.81 0.36
C ARG A 62 5.44 -21.17 -1.04
N SER A 63 5.34 -21.99 -2.07
CA SER A 63 5.43 -21.55 -3.47
C SER A 63 4.26 -20.63 -3.92
N ASN A 64 3.11 -20.65 -3.21
CA ASN A 64 1.89 -19.93 -3.60
C ASN A 64 1.58 -18.68 -2.75
N ILE A 65 2.50 -18.28 -1.88
CA ILE A 65 2.22 -17.22 -0.91
C ILE A 65 1.83 -15.87 -1.55
N ARG A 66 2.42 -15.53 -2.70
CA ARG A 66 2.04 -14.31 -3.43
C ARG A 66 0.59 -14.35 -3.89
N CYS A 67 0.09 -15.52 -4.31
CA CYS A 67 -1.31 -15.68 -4.70
C CYS A 67 -2.24 -15.55 -3.49
N GLU A 68 -1.90 -16.16 -2.36
CA GLU A 68 -2.68 -16.07 -1.11
C GLU A 68 -2.75 -14.61 -0.61
N ILE A 69 -1.62 -13.89 -0.63
CA ILE A 69 -1.58 -12.48 -0.25
C ILE A 69 -2.38 -11.63 -1.23
N LEU A 70 -2.25 -11.86 -2.53
CA LEU A 70 -3.02 -11.13 -3.54
C LEU A 70 -4.52 -11.37 -3.38
N GLU A 71 -4.97 -12.59 -3.11
CA GLU A 71 -6.38 -12.90 -2.83
C GLU A 71 -6.89 -12.15 -1.60
N ASN A 72 -6.09 -12.07 -0.52
CA ASN A 72 -6.42 -11.29 0.65
C ASN A 72 -6.51 -9.79 0.34
N MET A 73 -5.56 -9.24 -0.42
CA MET A 73 -5.58 -7.84 -0.84
C MET A 73 -6.81 -7.55 -1.72
N LEU A 74 -7.14 -8.44 -2.66
CA LEU A 74 -8.35 -8.32 -3.49
C LEU A 74 -9.62 -8.31 -2.64
N THR A 75 -9.70 -9.21 -1.68
CA THR A 75 -10.84 -9.30 -0.76
C THR A 75 -10.99 -8.03 0.07
N GLN A 76 -9.90 -7.48 0.60
CA GLN A 76 -9.93 -6.22 1.34
C GLN A 76 -10.39 -5.06 0.44
N LYS A 77 -9.91 -4.98 -0.80
CA LYS A 77 -10.33 -3.95 -1.75
C LYS A 77 -11.80 -4.09 -2.17
N LEU A 78 -12.32 -5.32 -2.25
CA LEU A 78 -13.75 -5.58 -2.47
C LEU A 78 -14.60 -5.04 -1.31
N PHE A 79 -14.22 -5.34 -0.06
CA PHE A 79 -14.93 -4.83 1.10
C PHE A 79 -14.87 -3.30 1.18
N LEU A 80 -13.71 -2.69 0.92
CA LEU A 80 -13.57 -1.24 0.89
C LEU A 80 -14.47 -0.60 -0.18
N THR A 81 -14.44 -1.15 -1.40
CA THR A 81 -15.27 -0.67 -2.50
C THR A 81 -16.75 -0.78 -2.16
N GLN A 82 -17.18 -1.93 -1.60
CA GLN A 82 -18.57 -2.13 -1.20
C GLN A 82 -18.97 -1.21 -0.03
N ALA A 83 -18.09 -0.99 0.95
CA ALA A 83 -18.33 -0.06 2.04
C ALA A 83 -18.59 1.35 1.53
N ARG A 84 -17.82 1.81 0.54
CA ARG A 84 -18.01 3.11 -0.09
C ARG A 84 -19.32 3.18 -0.90
N LEU A 85 -19.65 2.13 -1.64
CA LEU A 85 -20.94 2.02 -2.36
C LEU A 85 -22.14 2.06 -1.40
N ASP A 86 -22.03 1.37 -0.28
CA ASP A 86 -23.05 1.36 0.78
C ASP A 86 -23.06 2.65 1.62
N SER A 87 -22.21 3.63 1.28
CA SER A 87 -22.07 4.91 2.00
C SER A 87 -21.81 4.73 3.50
N LEU A 88 -21.03 3.73 3.89
CA LEU A 88 -20.62 3.55 5.27
C LEU A 88 -19.75 4.74 5.71
N THR A 89 -19.94 5.19 6.92
CA THR A 89 -19.22 6.33 7.50
C THR A 89 -18.21 5.87 8.55
N VAL A 90 -17.10 6.59 8.60
CA VAL A 90 -16.04 6.34 9.57
C VAL A 90 -16.30 7.11 10.86
N ASN A 91 -16.04 6.51 12.00
CA ASN A 91 -15.96 7.24 13.26
C ASN A 91 -14.64 8.01 13.32
N LEU A 92 -14.69 9.31 13.02
CA LEU A 92 -13.49 10.16 12.94
C LEU A 92 -12.79 10.28 14.30
N ASP A 93 -13.51 10.32 15.41
CA ASP A 93 -12.90 10.42 16.76
C ASP A 93 -12.06 9.17 17.07
N GLN A 94 -12.55 8.00 16.67
CA GLN A 94 -11.81 6.75 16.83
C GLN A 94 -10.56 6.73 15.94
N VAL A 95 -10.66 7.17 14.68
CA VAL A 95 -9.53 7.25 13.76
C VAL A 95 -8.47 8.23 14.28
N GLU A 96 -8.86 9.40 14.75
CA GLU A 96 -7.91 10.39 15.30
C GLU A 96 -7.22 9.89 16.57
N SER A 97 -7.97 9.20 17.46
CA SER A 97 -7.39 8.58 18.65
C SER A 97 -6.34 7.50 18.30
N GLU A 98 -6.67 6.64 17.35
CA GLU A 98 -5.73 5.60 16.91
C GLU A 98 -4.53 6.20 16.17
N LEU A 99 -4.75 7.21 15.32
CA LEU A 99 -3.69 7.95 14.65
C LEU A 99 -2.72 8.58 15.66
N SER A 100 -3.26 9.28 16.68
CA SER A 100 -2.43 9.88 17.73
C SER A 100 -1.57 8.81 18.41
N SER A 101 -2.17 7.71 18.82
CA SER A 101 -1.45 6.60 19.47
C SER A 101 -0.35 6.01 18.58
N ARG A 102 -0.60 5.85 17.29
CA ARG A 102 0.42 5.36 16.33
C ARG A 102 1.58 6.34 16.16
N ILE A 103 1.27 7.63 16.07
CA ILE A 103 2.29 8.68 15.96
C ILE A 103 3.14 8.73 17.24
N ASP A 104 2.50 8.75 18.41
CA ASP A 104 3.20 8.79 19.71
C ASP A 104 4.12 7.57 19.88
N ASN A 105 3.66 6.40 19.50
CA ASN A 105 4.48 5.18 19.50
C ASN A 105 5.66 5.27 18.54
N ALA A 106 5.47 5.81 17.35
CA ALA A 106 6.55 6.01 16.39
C ALA A 106 7.58 7.01 16.89
N VAL A 107 7.11 8.13 17.47
CA VAL A 107 7.96 9.17 18.07
C VAL A 107 8.77 8.61 19.25
N ALA A 108 8.13 7.84 20.12
CA ALA A 108 8.80 7.19 21.25
C ALA A 108 9.85 6.16 20.81
N SER A 109 9.51 5.35 19.78
CA SER A 109 10.38 4.27 19.29
C SER A 109 11.60 4.80 18.51
N LEU A 110 11.43 5.87 17.75
CA LEU A 110 12.48 6.44 16.90
C LEU A 110 13.27 7.57 17.58
N GLY A 111 12.80 8.06 18.74
CA GLY A 111 13.51 9.06 19.52
C GLY A 111 13.19 10.51 19.15
N GLY A 112 12.02 10.76 18.56
CA GLY A 112 11.52 12.12 18.31
C GLY A 112 10.86 12.31 16.95
N GLU A 113 10.10 13.41 16.79
CA GLU A 113 9.37 13.73 15.55
C GLU A 113 10.30 13.84 14.35
N LYS A 114 11.45 14.49 14.51
CA LYS A 114 12.45 14.62 13.43
C LYS A 114 12.98 13.26 12.98
N ALA A 115 13.22 12.33 13.91
CA ALA A 115 13.66 10.98 13.58
C ALA A 115 12.57 10.20 12.81
N VAL A 116 11.29 10.42 13.13
CA VAL A 116 10.15 9.88 12.35
C VAL A 116 10.16 10.43 10.94
N GLU A 117 10.29 11.74 10.74
CA GLU A 117 10.37 12.37 9.43
C GLU A 117 11.55 11.86 8.59
N ASP A 118 12.70 11.72 9.23
CA ASP A 118 13.93 11.22 8.59
C ASP A 118 13.80 9.73 8.22
N TYR A 119 13.14 8.94 9.05
CA TYR A 119 12.90 7.51 8.79
C TYR A 119 11.91 7.30 7.61
N PHE A 120 10.76 7.97 7.65
CA PHE A 120 9.73 7.84 6.61
C PHE A 120 9.99 8.70 5.37
N LYS A 121 11.02 9.56 5.39
CA LYS A 121 11.34 10.52 4.31
C LYS A 121 10.17 11.42 3.95
N LYS A 122 9.33 11.74 4.93
CA LYS A 122 8.13 12.57 4.78
C LYS A 122 7.94 13.48 5.99
N PRO A 123 7.48 14.74 5.77
CA PRO A 123 7.06 15.61 6.86
C PRO A 123 5.93 14.98 7.69
N LEU A 124 5.96 15.17 9.01
CA LEU A 124 5.03 14.54 9.95
C LEU A 124 3.56 14.81 9.61
N HIS A 125 3.23 16.04 9.16
CA HIS A 125 1.85 16.37 8.78
C HIS A 125 1.35 15.58 7.57
N LYS A 126 2.23 15.29 6.59
CA LYS A 126 1.87 14.44 5.44
C LYS A 126 1.74 12.98 5.88
N LEU A 127 2.63 12.51 6.74
CA LEU A 127 2.56 11.17 7.30
C LEU A 127 1.25 10.97 8.08
N LYS A 128 0.85 11.96 8.89
CA LYS A 128 -0.44 11.94 9.60
C LYS A 128 -1.63 11.84 8.64
N ASN A 129 -1.61 12.57 7.52
CA ASN A 129 -2.69 12.50 6.52
C ASN A 129 -2.73 11.12 5.84
N ASP A 130 -1.58 10.59 5.43
CA ASP A 130 -1.50 9.27 4.82
C ASP A 130 -2.03 8.18 5.78
N TRP A 131 -1.62 8.24 7.04
CA TRP A 131 -2.06 7.26 8.04
C TRP A 131 -3.53 7.40 8.41
N ARG A 132 -4.07 8.63 8.44
CA ARG A 132 -5.51 8.86 8.62
C ARG A 132 -6.32 8.20 7.53
N GLU A 133 -5.92 8.34 6.28
CA GLU A 133 -6.56 7.70 5.13
C GLU A 133 -6.54 6.18 5.28
N ILE A 134 -5.37 5.60 5.57
CA ILE A 134 -5.20 4.15 5.79
C ILE A 134 -6.11 3.66 6.91
N LEU A 135 -6.16 4.35 8.05
CA LEU A 135 -7.00 3.98 9.19
C LEU A 135 -8.49 4.07 8.86
N SER A 136 -8.89 5.10 8.11
CA SER A 136 -10.25 5.25 7.63
C SER A 136 -10.67 4.10 6.72
N ASP A 137 -9.82 3.73 5.77
CA ASP A 137 -10.07 2.62 4.85
C ASP A 137 -10.11 1.26 5.59
N GLN A 138 -9.23 1.07 6.57
CA GLN A 138 -9.26 -0.12 7.44
C GLN A 138 -10.56 -0.20 8.23
N SER A 139 -11.01 0.91 8.81
CA SER A 139 -12.29 0.99 9.54
C SER A 139 -13.48 0.63 8.64
N LEU A 140 -13.55 1.20 7.44
CA LEU A 140 -14.61 0.90 6.47
C LEU A 140 -14.61 -0.59 6.06
N THR A 141 -13.44 -1.12 5.77
CA THR A 141 -13.25 -2.54 5.40
C THR A 141 -13.74 -3.46 6.52
N GLN A 142 -13.37 -3.17 7.76
CA GLN A 142 -13.77 -3.94 8.93
C GLN A 142 -15.29 -3.87 9.18
N GLN A 143 -15.88 -2.69 9.09
CA GLN A 143 -17.34 -2.52 9.20
C GLN A 143 -18.09 -3.34 8.15
N MET A 144 -17.60 -3.32 6.89
CA MET A 144 -18.22 -4.08 5.81
C MET A 144 -18.06 -5.59 6.02
N GLN A 145 -16.90 -6.05 6.47
CA GLN A 145 -16.70 -7.45 6.85
C GLN A 145 -17.71 -7.89 7.93
N GLN A 146 -17.85 -7.10 8.99
CA GLN A 146 -18.81 -7.38 10.06
C GLN A 146 -20.26 -7.42 9.55
N LYS A 147 -20.64 -6.48 8.68
CA LYS A 147 -21.96 -6.44 8.06
C LYS A 147 -22.24 -7.71 7.24
N VAL A 148 -21.27 -8.15 6.43
CA VAL A 148 -21.38 -9.39 5.63
C VAL A 148 -21.47 -10.62 6.53
N MET A 149 -20.63 -10.72 7.57
CA MET A 149 -20.67 -11.83 8.52
C MET A 149 -22.01 -11.89 9.27
N GLN A 150 -22.55 -10.75 9.68
CA GLN A 150 -23.87 -10.69 10.32
C GLN A 150 -25.00 -11.10 9.36
N SER A 151 -24.91 -10.73 8.09
CA SER A 151 -25.89 -11.11 7.07
C SER A 151 -25.85 -12.59 6.70
N ALA A 152 -24.71 -13.26 6.85
CA ALA A 152 -24.57 -14.68 6.60
C ALA A 152 -25.35 -15.59 7.59
N GLY A 153 -25.81 -15.02 8.69
CA GLY A 153 -26.55 -15.74 9.72
C GLY A 153 -25.69 -16.70 10.55
N SER A 154 -26.26 -17.23 11.61
CA SER A 154 -25.62 -18.28 12.39
C SER A 154 -25.86 -19.64 11.70
N MET A 155 -24.78 -20.35 11.40
CA MET A 155 -24.90 -21.74 10.91
C MET A 155 -25.56 -22.61 11.99
N THR A 156 -26.65 -23.26 11.63
CA THR A 156 -27.28 -24.26 12.49
C THR A 156 -26.64 -25.64 12.31
N PRO A 157 -26.72 -26.55 13.29
CA PRO A 157 -26.24 -27.93 13.11
C PRO A 157 -26.84 -28.63 11.89
N SER A 158 -28.11 -28.31 11.54
CA SER A 158 -28.76 -28.83 10.35
C SER A 158 -28.18 -28.30 9.04
N ASP A 159 -27.63 -27.10 9.02
CA ASP A 159 -26.95 -26.54 7.83
C ASP A 159 -25.61 -27.24 7.60
N VAL A 160 -24.89 -27.55 8.67
CA VAL A 160 -23.63 -28.30 8.64
C VAL A 160 -23.90 -29.72 8.11
N GLU A 161 -24.93 -30.40 8.62
CA GLU A 161 -25.31 -31.77 8.19
C GLU A 161 -25.72 -31.79 6.70
N ARG A 162 -26.48 -30.76 6.26
CA ARG A 162 -26.89 -30.60 4.86
C ARG A 162 -25.69 -30.36 3.94
N PHE A 163 -24.74 -29.57 4.36
CA PHE A 163 -23.50 -29.34 3.64
C PHE A 163 -22.68 -30.63 3.50
N TYR A 164 -22.50 -31.36 4.59
CA TYR A 164 -21.78 -32.65 4.60
C TYR A 164 -22.40 -33.65 3.62
N LYS A 165 -23.71 -33.80 3.64
CA LYS A 165 -24.42 -34.69 2.69
C LYS A 165 -24.31 -34.26 1.22
N LYS A 166 -23.92 -33.02 0.96
CA LYS A 166 -23.75 -32.49 -0.40
C LYS A 166 -22.33 -32.67 -0.92
N VAL A 167 -21.34 -32.70 -0.03
CA VAL A 167 -19.91 -32.81 -0.38
C VAL A 167 -19.50 -34.29 -0.53
N ASP A 168 -20.17 -35.22 0.15
CA ASP A 168 -19.90 -36.66 0.10
C ASP A 168 -20.49 -37.35 -1.15
N LYS A 169 -20.81 -36.61 -2.21
CA LYS A 169 -21.22 -37.13 -3.52
C LYS A 169 -20.21 -36.74 -4.59
#